data_20c1906b3ae09301bffed322387721cd
#
_entry.id   20c1906b3ae09301bffed322387721cd
#
_cell.length_a   1.000
_cell.length_b   1.000
_cell.length_c   1.000
_cell.angle_alpha   90.00
_cell.angle_beta   90.00
_cell.angle_gamma   90.00
#
_symmetry.space_group_name_H-M   'P 1'
#
loop_
_entity.id
_entity.type
_entity.pdbx_description
1 polymer ?
#
loop_
_entity_poly.entity_id
_entity_poly.type
_entity_poly.pdbx_seq_one_letter_code
_entity_poly.pdbx_strand_id
1 'polypeptide(L)'
;EVIIDPGMHWGDDPRAQGNDFVILGSPHDGTFASEVAVHHSQLHDKPEKLNWVEAAALPLAGVTASRAVFTQGAIEPGDTVLITGVGGGVATFALQFALAVSDAVWVTSSSQEKIDRAITMGARGGVNYRDADWSNNLASDGAVPTLIVDSAGGPGYDSLIRLVAPGGRIVNYGATAGAPEKLDLCKVFWKHIRLQGTTMGSPEDFAAMLEFASRHGIKPVIDEVYPLARGAEAIERMKSSPQFGKLVLEMD
;
A
#
# COMPACT_ATOMS: atom_id res chain seq x y z
N GLU A 1 22.16 -1.97 14.21
CA GLU A 1 21.46 -1.37 13.06
C GLU A 1 19.96 -1.38 13.34
N VAL A 2 19.27 -0.23 13.15
CA VAL A 2 17.86 -0.09 13.48
C VAL A 2 17.06 0.47 12.31
N ILE A 3 15.75 0.18 12.34
CA ILE A 3 14.73 0.77 11.48
C ILE A 3 13.72 1.49 12.40
N ILE A 4 13.16 2.59 11.92
CA ILE A 4 12.28 3.44 12.73
C ILE A 4 10.82 3.20 12.35
N ASP A 5 9.98 2.87 13.33
CA ASP A 5 8.52 2.97 13.16
C ASP A 5 8.15 4.45 13.07
N PRO A 6 7.59 4.92 11.95
CA PRO A 6 7.22 6.33 11.79
C PRO A 6 5.95 6.73 12.54
N GLY A 7 5.18 5.78 13.08
CA GLY A 7 3.97 6.03 13.86
C GLY A 7 4.30 6.43 15.29
N MET A 8 3.65 7.50 15.79
CA MET A 8 3.82 7.97 17.17
C MET A 8 2.45 8.15 17.82
N HIS A 9 2.34 7.74 19.08
CA HIS A 9 1.14 7.93 19.90
C HIS A 9 -0.13 7.29 19.33
N TRP A 10 0.00 6.06 18.80
CA TRP A 10 -1.16 5.31 18.27
C TRP A 10 -2.29 5.19 19.28
N GLY A 11 -1.97 4.96 20.55
CA GLY A 11 -2.93 4.72 21.63
C GLY A 11 -3.19 3.22 21.84
N ASP A 12 -4.12 2.91 22.74
CA ASP A 12 -4.37 1.55 23.22
C ASP A 12 -5.39 0.77 22.35
N ASP A 13 -6.11 1.45 21.45
CA ASP A 13 -7.09 0.79 20.60
C ASP A 13 -6.43 0.27 19.29
N PRO A 14 -6.29 -1.05 19.09
CA PRO A 14 -5.68 -1.58 17.88
C PRO A 14 -6.53 -1.36 16.63
N ARG A 15 -7.81 -1.02 16.78
CA ARG A 15 -8.74 -0.84 15.65
C ARG A 15 -8.48 0.46 14.90
N ALA A 16 -8.08 1.53 15.60
CA ALA A 16 -7.82 2.84 15.02
C ALA A 16 -6.88 3.66 15.92
N GLN A 17 -6.20 4.60 15.31
CA GLN A 17 -5.32 5.53 16.02
C GLN A 17 -6.10 6.48 16.95
N GLY A 18 -5.48 6.85 18.06
CA GLY A 18 -5.98 7.88 18.97
C GLY A 18 -5.84 9.32 18.42
N ASN A 19 -6.38 10.28 19.15
CA ASN A 19 -6.38 11.69 18.73
C ASN A 19 -4.98 12.31 18.68
N ASP A 20 -4.05 11.77 19.46
CA ASP A 20 -2.67 12.28 19.55
C ASP A 20 -1.73 11.62 18.54
N PHE A 21 -2.26 10.74 17.71
CA PHE A 21 -1.46 10.06 16.69
C PHE A 21 -0.87 11.04 15.70
N VAL A 22 0.45 10.93 15.49
CA VAL A 22 1.19 11.69 14.50
C VAL A 22 2.17 10.79 13.76
N ILE A 23 2.65 11.26 12.62
CA ILE A 23 3.61 10.54 11.79
C ILE A 23 4.92 11.31 11.78
N LEU A 24 6.03 10.64 11.96
CA LEU A 24 7.36 11.23 11.86
C LEU A 24 7.53 11.87 10.47
N GLY A 25 7.79 13.20 10.46
CA GLY A 25 7.80 14.02 9.25
C GLY A 25 6.52 14.85 9.03
N SER A 26 5.46 14.67 9.86
CA SER A 26 4.25 15.49 9.81
C SER A 26 3.43 15.38 11.10
N PRO A 27 3.24 16.45 11.91
CA PRO A 27 3.69 17.83 11.69
C PRO A 27 5.13 18.10 12.15
N HIS A 28 5.79 17.15 12.77
CA HIS A 28 7.16 17.28 13.27
C HIS A 28 8.19 17.00 12.17
N ASP A 29 9.44 17.35 12.44
CA ASP A 29 10.56 17.02 11.56
C ASP A 29 10.68 15.50 11.35
N GLY A 30 11.12 15.12 10.15
CA GLY A 30 11.27 13.71 9.75
C GLY A 30 12.72 13.28 9.63
N THR A 31 12.93 12.27 8.79
CA THR A 31 14.23 11.61 8.60
C THR A 31 15.05 12.17 7.43
N PHE A 32 14.68 13.28 6.82
CA PHE A 32 15.50 13.95 5.79
C PHE A 32 16.58 14.81 6.45
N ALA A 33 17.40 14.16 7.25
CA ALA A 33 18.45 14.78 8.07
C ALA A 33 19.56 13.76 8.34
N SER A 34 20.76 14.25 8.67
CA SER A 34 21.90 13.40 9.08
C SER A 34 21.63 12.66 10.41
N GLU A 35 20.83 13.27 11.28
CA GLU A 35 20.46 12.72 12.58
C GLU A 35 19.01 13.03 12.90
N VAL A 36 18.35 12.11 13.60
CA VAL A 36 16.99 12.26 14.11
C VAL A 36 16.89 11.71 15.51
N ALA A 37 16.18 12.42 16.38
CA ALA A 37 15.85 11.94 17.72
C ALA A 37 14.45 11.34 17.72
N VAL A 38 14.34 10.07 18.12
CA VAL A 38 13.07 9.36 18.26
C VAL A 38 13.01 8.66 19.61
N HIS A 39 11.81 8.33 20.07
CA HIS A 39 11.65 7.54 21.27
C HIS A 39 12.13 6.10 21.04
N HIS A 40 12.73 5.48 22.05
CA HIS A 40 13.29 4.13 21.92
C HIS A 40 12.27 3.07 21.49
N SER A 41 10.98 3.27 21.82
CA SER A 41 9.90 2.35 21.41
C SER A 41 9.64 2.31 19.90
N GLN A 42 10.16 3.29 19.15
CA GLN A 42 10.07 3.32 17.69
C GLN A 42 11.23 2.57 17.01
N LEU A 43 12.20 2.10 17.79
CA LEU A 43 13.39 1.45 17.26
C LEU A 43 13.18 -0.07 17.21
N HIS A 44 13.35 -0.63 16.03
CA HIS A 44 13.33 -2.07 15.78
C HIS A 44 14.64 -2.49 15.11
N ASP A 45 15.01 -3.74 15.24
CA ASP A 45 16.17 -4.27 14.53
C ASP A 45 15.93 -4.22 13.02
N LYS A 46 16.93 -3.71 12.29
CA LYS A 46 16.87 -3.71 10.82
C LYS A 46 16.90 -5.16 10.32
N PRO A 47 15.96 -5.58 9.45
CA PRO A 47 16.00 -6.91 8.86
C PRO A 47 17.37 -7.18 8.21
N GLU A 48 18.04 -8.26 8.59
CA GLU A 48 19.41 -8.57 8.17
C GLU A 48 19.58 -8.66 6.64
N LYS A 49 18.53 -9.14 5.94
CA LYS A 49 18.54 -9.34 4.47
C LYS A 49 18.32 -8.06 3.68
N LEU A 50 18.01 -6.95 4.34
CA LEU A 50 17.82 -5.66 3.69
C LEU A 50 19.09 -4.82 3.78
N ASN A 51 19.52 -4.23 2.67
CA ASN A 51 20.50 -3.17 2.69
C ASN A 51 19.86 -1.85 3.22
N TRP A 52 20.65 -0.80 3.41
CA TRP A 52 20.17 0.46 3.98
C TRP A 52 19.10 1.15 3.13
N VAL A 53 19.25 1.12 1.80
CA VAL A 53 18.27 1.69 0.86
C VAL A 53 16.94 0.95 0.96
N GLU A 54 16.99 -0.38 0.98
CA GLU A 54 15.79 -1.21 1.16
C GLU A 54 15.17 -0.98 2.54
N ALA A 55 15.98 -0.94 3.60
CA ALA A 55 15.49 -0.71 4.96
C ALA A 55 14.79 0.65 5.11
N ALA A 56 15.33 1.73 4.52
CA ALA A 56 14.72 3.06 4.54
C ALA A 56 13.38 3.13 3.79
N ALA A 57 13.20 2.31 2.76
CA ALA A 57 11.99 2.31 1.93
C ALA A 57 10.81 1.55 2.55
N LEU A 58 11.06 0.68 3.55
CA LEU A 58 10.07 -0.25 4.10
C LEU A 58 9.06 0.39 5.06
N PRO A 59 9.42 1.22 6.07
CA PRO A 59 8.60 1.53 7.23
C PRO A 59 7.17 1.96 6.93
N LEU A 60 6.98 3.16 6.42
CA LEU A 60 5.65 3.77 6.23
C LEU A 60 4.79 3.01 5.23
N ALA A 61 5.37 2.73 4.06
CA ALA A 61 4.62 2.07 2.98
C ALA A 61 4.34 0.60 3.32
N GLY A 62 5.30 -0.07 3.97
CA GLY A 62 5.17 -1.45 4.40
C GLY A 62 4.08 -1.63 5.47
N VAL A 63 4.10 -0.83 6.55
CA VAL A 63 3.10 -0.96 7.60
C VAL A 63 1.69 -0.64 7.11
N THR A 64 1.55 0.40 6.25
CA THR A 64 0.26 0.73 5.65
C THR A 64 -0.28 -0.40 4.78
N ALA A 65 0.57 -0.99 3.94
CA ALA A 65 0.20 -2.11 3.10
C ALA A 65 -0.12 -3.37 3.91
N SER A 66 0.69 -3.67 4.91
CA SER A 66 0.48 -4.81 5.81
C SER A 66 -0.86 -4.71 6.52
N ARG A 67 -1.16 -3.56 7.13
CA ARG A 67 -2.45 -3.34 7.78
C ARG A 67 -3.61 -3.42 6.79
N ALA A 68 -3.46 -2.86 5.58
CA ALA A 68 -4.50 -2.92 4.56
C ALA A 68 -4.79 -4.35 4.09
N VAL A 69 -3.77 -5.19 3.95
CA VAL A 69 -3.91 -6.57 3.45
C VAL A 69 -4.29 -7.54 4.56
N PHE A 70 -3.61 -7.48 5.70
CA PHE A 70 -3.78 -8.47 6.78
C PHE A 70 -4.80 -8.05 7.81
N THR A 71 -4.62 -6.90 8.46
CA THR A 71 -5.47 -6.48 9.59
C THR A 71 -6.87 -6.10 9.14
N GLN A 72 -6.99 -5.24 8.12
CA GLN A 72 -8.29 -4.77 7.64
C GLN A 72 -8.83 -5.62 6.50
N GLY A 73 -7.95 -6.07 5.62
CA GLY A 73 -8.29 -6.94 4.50
C GLY A 73 -8.55 -8.38 4.92
N ALA A 74 -7.94 -8.85 6.01
CA ALA A 74 -8.02 -10.23 6.48
C ALA A 74 -7.89 -11.23 5.32
N ILE A 75 -6.81 -11.09 4.55
CA ILE A 75 -6.58 -11.90 3.36
C ILE A 75 -6.50 -13.38 3.70
N GLU A 76 -7.11 -14.21 2.86
CA GLU A 76 -7.09 -15.67 2.95
C GLU A 76 -6.57 -16.30 1.65
N PRO A 77 -6.02 -17.54 1.68
CA PRO A 77 -5.46 -18.20 0.49
C PRO A 77 -6.43 -18.34 -0.69
N GLY A 78 -7.73 -18.35 -0.45
CA GLY A 78 -8.76 -18.44 -1.49
C GLY A 78 -9.22 -17.10 -2.08
N ASP A 79 -8.67 -15.99 -1.61
CA ASP A 79 -9.08 -14.68 -2.10
C ASP A 79 -8.59 -14.40 -3.52
N THR A 80 -9.46 -13.77 -4.31
CA THR A 80 -9.06 -13.02 -5.50
C THR A 80 -8.84 -11.58 -5.08
N VAL A 81 -7.61 -11.08 -5.23
CA VAL A 81 -7.20 -9.75 -4.75
C VAL A 81 -7.02 -8.79 -5.91
N LEU A 82 -7.54 -7.59 -5.77
CA LEU A 82 -7.27 -6.48 -6.69
C LEU A 82 -6.52 -5.37 -5.95
N ILE A 83 -5.33 -5.02 -6.44
CA ILE A 83 -4.55 -3.87 -5.96
C ILE A 83 -4.70 -2.73 -6.96
N THR A 84 -5.28 -1.62 -6.54
CA THR A 84 -5.44 -0.46 -7.43
C THR A 84 -4.19 0.42 -7.46
N GLY A 85 -3.92 1.03 -8.61
CA GLY A 85 -2.84 2.01 -8.75
C GLY A 85 -1.45 1.43 -8.53
N VAL A 86 -1.19 0.20 -9.06
CA VAL A 86 0.13 -0.41 -8.92
C VAL A 86 1.21 0.49 -9.52
N GLY A 87 2.29 0.64 -8.78
CA GLY A 87 3.39 1.57 -9.05
C GLY A 87 3.65 2.52 -7.88
N GLY A 88 2.66 2.81 -7.05
CA GLY A 88 2.87 3.49 -5.76
C GLY A 88 3.57 2.60 -4.73
N GLY A 89 4.31 3.20 -3.80
CA GLY A 89 5.08 2.45 -2.80
C GLY A 89 4.23 1.51 -1.96
N VAL A 90 3.06 1.95 -1.47
CA VAL A 90 2.15 1.08 -0.69
C VAL A 90 1.58 -0.03 -1.57
N ALA A 91 1.18 0.28 -2.82
CA ALA A 91 0.61 -0.70 -3.72
C ALA A 91 1.59 -1.81 -4.11
N THR A 92 2.88 -1.49 -4.27
CA THR A 92 3.92 -2.50 -4.56
C THR A 92 4.19 -3.42 -3.36
N PHE A 93 4.06 -2.93 -2.13
CA PHE A 93 4.08 -3.79 -0.93
C PHE A 93 2.81 -4.62 -0.82
N ALA A 94 1.63 -4.02 -1.00
CA ALA A 94 0.37 -4.74 -0.96
C ALA A 94 0.33 -5.89 -1.97
N LEU A 95 0.90 -5.68 -3.18
CA LEU A 95 1.09 -6.72 -4.18
C LEU A 95 1.92 -7.88 -3.63
N GLN A 96 3.11 -7.59 -3.08
CA GLN A 96 4.00 -8.63 -2.57
C GLN A 96 3.41 -9.36 -1.36
N PHE A 97 2.75 -8.65 -0.45
CA PHE A 97 2.08 -9.27 0.69
C PHE A 97 0.92 -10.16 0.25
N ALA A 98 0.10 -9.71 -0.71
CA ALA A 98 -0.99 -10.50 -1.25
C ALA A 98 -0.48 -11.76 -1.98
N LEU A 99 0.58 -11.65 -2.78
CA LEU A 99 1.21 -12.77 -3.47
C LEU A 99 1.81 -13.83 -2.54
N ALA A 100 2.20 -13.45 -1.33
CA ALA A 100 2.66 -14.42 -0.32
C ALA A 100 1.52 -15.27 0.26
N VAL A 101 0.25 -14.94 -0.01
CA VAL A 101 -0.93 -15.63 0.54
C VAL A 101 -1.84 -16.19 -0.56
N SER A 102 -2.00 -15.49 -1.68
CA SER A 102 -2.92 -15.86 -2.77
C SER A 102 -2.24 -15.85 -4.14
N ASP A 103 -2.59 -16.82 -4.98
CA ASP A 103 -2.14 -16.92 -6.38
C ASP A 103 -3.00 -16.06 -7.34
N ALA A 104 -4.11 -15.49 -6.87
CA ALA A 104 -5.07 -14.74 -7.68
C ALA A 104 -5.00 -13.24 -7.40
N VAL A 105 -3.82 -12.64 -7.60
CA VAL A 105 -3.61 -11.20 -7.39
C VAL A 105 -3.59 -10.47 -8.73
N TRP A 106 -4.46 -9.47 -8.84
CA TRP A 106 -4.64 -8.64 -10.02
C TRP A 106 -4.32 -7.18 -9.69
N VAL A 107 -3.99 -6.39 -10.71
CA VAL A 107 -3.60 -5.00 -10.52
C VAL A 107 -4.32 -4.05 -11.48
N THR A 108 -4.41 -2.77 -11.11
CA THR A 108 -4.74 -1.71 -12.07
C THR A 108 -3.64 -0.64 -12.12
N SER A 109 -3.44 -0.05 -13.28
CA SER A 109 -2.56 1.11 -13.46
C SER A 109 -3.04 1.97 -14.62
N SER A 110 -2.53 3.19 -14.77
CA SER A 110 -2.66 3.99 -16.00
C SER A 110 -1.55 3.72 -17.03
N SER A 111 -0.57 2.85 -16.69
CA SER A 111 0.60 2.54 -17.50
C SER A 111 0.69 1.04 -17.73
N GLN A 112 0.74 0.64 -18.99
CA GLN A 112 0.95 -0.76 -19.35
C GLN A 112 2.29 -1.28 -18.83
N GLU A 113 3.35 -0.48 -18.92
CA GLU A 113 4.67 -0.84 -18.38
C GLU A 113 4.61 -1.21 -16.88
N LYS A 114 3.84 -0.45 -16.08
CA LYS A 114 3.67 -0.75 -14.65
C LYS A 114 2.88 -2.05 -14.43
N ILE A 115 1.90 -2.33 -15.28
CA ILE A 115 1.15 -3.60 -15.25
C ILE A 115 2.09 -4.76 -15.57
N ASP A 116 2.88 -4.64 -16.63
CA ASP A 116 3.82 -5.68 -17.05
C ASP A 116 4.88 -5.95 -15.97
N ARG A 117 5.38 -4.91 -15.30
CA ARG A 117 6.27 -5.06 -14.14
C ARG A 117 5.59 -5.80 -12.98
N ALA A 118 4.34 -5.48 -12.69
CA ALA A 118 3.59 -6.19 -11.64
C ALA A 118 3.35 -7.66 -12.00
N ILE A 119 3.09 -7.98 -13.26
CA ILE A 119 2.99 -9.37 -13.78
C ILE A 119 4.33 -10.09 -13.61
N THR A 120 5.44 -9.43 -13.92
CA THR A 120 6.79 -9.99 -13.71
C THR A 120 7.05 -10.28 -12.22
N MET A 121 6.45 -9.51 -11.30
CA MET A 121 6.51 -9.74 -9.86
C MET A 121 5.59 -10.87 -9.39
N GLY A 122 4.71 -11.41 -10.25
CA GLY A 122 3.83 -12.53 -9.93
C GLY A 122 2.32 -12.21 -9.98
N ALA A 123 1.92 -10.97 -10.30
CA ALA A 123 0.51 -10.68 -10.51
C ALA A 123 -0.05 -11.53 -11.66
N ARG A 124 -1.25 -12.06 -11.49
CA ARG A 124 -1.91 -12.92 -12.48
C ARG A 124 -2.29 -12.16 -13.75
N GLY A 125 -2.51 -10.86 -13.61
CA GLY A 125 -2.85 -9.97 -14.71
C GLY A 125 -3.15 -8.57 -14.21
N GLY A 126 -3.51 -7.69 -15.14
CA GLY A 126 -3.86 -6.33 -14.79
C GLY A 126 -4.52 -5.59 -15.94
N VAL A 127 -5.16 -4.46 -15.61
CA VAL A 127 -5.88 -3.64 -16.60
C VAL A 127 -5.51 -2.17 -16.46
N ASN A 128 -5.57 -1.47 -17.57
CA ASN A 128 -5.43 -0.03 -17.59
C ASN A 128 -6.79 0.62 -17.21
N TYR A 129 -6.84 1.28 -16.05
CA TYR A 129 -8.08 1.90 -15.56
C TYR A 129 -8.52 3.13 -16.38
N ARG A 130 -7.74 3.59 -17.36
CA ARG A 130 -8.14 4.62 -18.32
C ARG A 130 -9.03 4.08 -19.42
N ASP A 131 -9.05 2.77 -19.62
CA ASP A 131 -9.95 2.14 -20.57
C ASP A 131 -11.38 2.18 -20.04
N ALA A 132 -12.33 2.59 -20.87
CA ALA A 132 -13.72 2.80 -20.44
C ALA A 132 -14.34 1.55 -19.81
N ASP A 133 -14.01 0.37 -20.34
CA ASP A 133 -14.56 -0.93 -19.92
C ASP A 133 -13.61 -1.76 -19.04
N TRP A 134 -12.62 -1.13 -18.42
CA TRP A 134 -11.57 -1.84 -17.66
C TRP A 134 -12.12 -2.85 -16.64
N SER A 135 -13.19 -2.51 -15.93
CA SER A 135 -13.76 -3.40 -14.90
C SER A 135 -14.49 -4.61 -15.50
N ASN A 136 -15.13 -4.44 -16.67
CA ASN A 136 -15.74 -5.55 -17.40
C ASN A 136 -14.66 -6.45 -18.02
N ASN A 137 -13.59 -5.88 -18.56
CA ASN A 137 -12.45 -6.63 -19.08
C ASN A 137 -11.84 -7.48 -17.97
N LEU A 138 -11.59 -6.90 -16.80
CA LEU A 138 -11.04 -7.63 -15.65
C LEU A 138 -11.95 -8.79 -15.22
N ALA A 139 -13.27 -8.56 -15.16
CA ALA A 139 -14.24 -9.60 -14.85
C ALA A 139 -14.29 -10.72 -15.91
N SER A 140 -14.14 -10.37 -17.17
CA SER A 140 -14.13 -11.33 -18.30
C SER A 140 -12.87 -12.22 -18.26
N ASP A 141 -11.75 -11.70 -17.74
CA ASP A 141 -10.51 -12.45 -17.50
C ASP A 141 -10.60 -13.37 -16.27
N GLY A 142 -11.77 -13.42 -15.61
CA GLY A 142 -12.04 -14.26 -14.45
C GLY A 142 -11.65 -13.62 -13.11
N ALA A 143 -11.32 -12.34 -13.09
CA ALA A 143 -11.00 -11.62 -11.86
C ALA A 143 -12.27 -10.98 -11.26
N VAL A 144 -12.93 -11.70 -10.36
CA VAL A 144 -13.99 -11.16 -9.51
C VAL A 144 -13.43 -11.05 -8.09
N PRO A 145 -12.91 -9.85 -7.70
CA PRO A 145 -12.18 -9.72 -6.45
C PRO A 145 -13.07 -9.95 -5.22
N THR A 146 -12.56 -10.71 -4.26
CA THR A 146 -13.12 -10.84 -2.93
C THR A 146 -12.49 -9.84 -1.95
N LEU A 147 -11.26 -9.37 -2.27
CA LEU A 147 -10.56 -8.29 -1.59
C LEU A 147 -10.07 -7.25 -2.61
N ILE A 148 -10.39 -5.99 -2.37
CA ILE A 148 -9.81 -4.87 -3.11
C ILE A 148 -9.04 -3.99 -2.13
N VAL A 149 -7.78 -3.68 -2.46
CA VAL A 149 -6.93 -2.74 -1.71
C VAL A 149 -6.77 -1.49 -2.57
N ASP A 150 -7.38 -0.40 -2.13
CA ASP A 150 -7.54 0.81 -2.95
C ASP A 150 -6.84 2.03 -2.37
N SER A 151 -6.10 2.73 -3.25
CA SER A 151 -5.44 4.00 -2.96
C SER A 151 -6.08 5.20 -3.62
N ALA A 152 -6.95 4.97 -4.59
CA ALA A 152 -7.38 6.01 -5.50
C ALA A 152 -8.66 6.74 -5.05
N GLY A 153 -9.67 6.02 -4.59
CA GLY A 153 -11.00 6.61 -4.41
C GLY A 153 -11.57 7.13 -5.74
N GLY A 154 -12.04 8.37 -5.73
CA GLY A 154 -12.42 9.14 -6.92
C GLY A 154 -13.59 8.58 -7.72
N PRO A 155 -13.78 9.09 -8.96
CA PRO A 155 -14.91 8.72 -9.81
C PRO A 155 -14.99 7.23 -10.15
N GLY A 156 -13.84 6.53 -10.16
CA GLY A 156 -13.75 5.10 -10.46
C GLY A 156 -14.27 4.17 -9.36
N TYR A 157 -14.57 4.68 -8.17
CA TYR A 157 -14.93 3.87 -7.00
C TYR A 157 -16.21 3.04 -7.19
N ASP A 158 -17.21 3.56 -7.89
CA ASP A 158 -18.42 2.81 -8.21
C ASP A 158 -18.13 1.55 -9.05
N SER A 159 -17.09 1.56 -9.87
CA SER A 159 -16.66 0.38 -10.61
C SER A 159 -16.09 -0.70 -9.68
N LEU A 160 -15.37 -0.32 -8.60
CA LEU A 160 -14.91 -1.26 -7.59
C LEU A 160 -16.08 -1.93 -6.86
N ILE A 161 -17.13 -1.15 -6.50
CA ILE A 161 -18.36 -1.67 -5.88
C ILE A 161 -19.11 -2.63 -6.81
N ARG A 162 -19.13 -2.35 -8.12
CA ARG A 162 -19.71 -3.27 -9.10
C ARG A 162 -18.91 -4.56 -9.23
N LEU A 163 -17.60 -4.44 -9.26
CA LEU A 163 -16.67 -5.54 -9.53
C LEU A 163 -16.51 -6.50 -8.35
N VAL A 164 -16.43 -5.98 -7.12
CA VAL A 164 -16.21 -6.81 -5.93
C VAL A 164 -17.28 -7.89 -5.79
N ALA A 165 -16.88 -9.09 -5.41
CA ALA A 165 -17.77 -10.23 -5.19
C ALA A 165 -18.81 -9.96 -4.06
N PRO A 166 -19.96 -10.63 -4.06
CA PRO A 166 -20.83 -10.65 -2.88
C PRO A 166 -20.08 -11.14 -1.65
N GLY A 167 -20.28 -10.46 -0.50
CA GLY A 167 -19.54 -10.73 0.74
C GLY A 167 -18.09 -10.20 0.74
N GLY A 168 -17.64 -9.62 -0.37
CA GLY A 168 -16.29 -9.09 -0.49
C GLY A 168 -16.04 -7.82 0.31
N ARG A 169 -14.80 -7.35 0.27
CA ARG A 169 -14.34 -6.19 1.04
C ARG A 169 -13.46 -5.27 0.20
N ILE A 170 -13.60 -3.95 0.44
CA ILE A 170 -12.78 -2.92 -0.15
C ILE A 170 -12.09 -2.18 0.98
N VAL A 171 -10.77 -2.20 1.00
CA VAL A 171 -9.94 -1.51 1.98
C VAL A 171 -9.30 -0.30 1.34
N ASN A 172 -9.64 0.89 1.84
CA ASN A 172 -9.11 2.16 1.37
C ASN A 172 -8.01 2.67 2.30
N TYR A 173 -6.83 2.94 1.75
CA TYR A 173 -5.72 3.58 2.47
C TYR A 173 -5.35 4.95 1.90
N GLY A 174 -6.08 5.44 0.93
CA GLY A 174 -5.87 6.72 0.29
C GLY A 174 -7.05 7.15 -0.57
N ALA A 175 -6.98 8.39 -1.06
CA ALA A 175 -7.96 8.97 -1.96
C ALA A 175 -7.27 9.93 -2.95
N THR A 176 -6.26 9.43 -3.67
CA THR A 176 -5.42 10.25 -4.56
C THR A 176 -6.18 10.84 -5.74
N ALA A 177 -7.30 10.24 -6.13
CA ALA A 177 -8.23 10.76 -7.14
C ALA A 177 -9.43 11.51 -6.53
N GLY A 178 -9.41 11.78 -5.22
CA GLY A 178 -10.44 12.51 -4.51
C GLY A 178 -11.56 11.62 -3.96
N ALA A 179 -12.64 12.26 -3.52
CA ALA A 179 -13.82 11.56 -3.01
C ALA A 179 -14.58 10.87 -4.15
N PRO A 180 -15.28 9.75 -3.87
CA PRO A 180 -16.18 9.13 -4.82
C PRO A 180 -17.32 10.10 -5.20
N GLU A 181 -17.58 10.26 -6.51
CA GLU A 181 -18.72 11.04 -6.97
C GLU A 181 -20.05 10.36 -6.63
N LYS A 182 -20.05 9.04 -6.58
CA LYS A 182 -21.22 8.22 -6.29
C LYS A 182 -20.82 7.03 -5.40
N LEU A 183 -21.61 6.82 -4.37
CA LEU A 183 -21.57 5.63 -3.53
C LEU A 183 -22.95 4.95 -3.55
N ASP A 184 -23.08 3.87 -4.31
CA ASP A 184 -24.33 3.13 -4.46
C ASP A 184 -24.56 2.19 -3.26
N LEU A 185 -25.18 2.71 -2.21
CA LEU A 185 -25.47 1.93 -1.01
C LEU A 185 -26.39 0.73 -1.27
N CYS A 186 -27.25 0.78 -2.32
CA CYS A 186 -28.07 -0.37 -2.69
C CYS A 186 -27.20 -1.57 -3.09
N LYS A 187 -26.15 -1.33 -3.86
CA LYS A 187 -25.17 -2.39 -4.19
C LYS A 187 -24.38 -2.86 -2.97
N VAL A 188 -24.01 -1.93 -2.11
CA VAL A 188 -23.24 -2.26 -0.89
C VAL A 188 -24.02 -3.21 0.01
N PHE A 189 -25.28 -2.88 0.36
CA PHE A 189 -26.05 -3.76 1.23
C PHE A 189 -26.51 -5.05 0.51
N TRP A 190 -26.89 -4.96 -0.77
CA TRP A 190 -27.36 -6.13 -1.51
C TRP A 190 -26.29 -7.19 -1.69
N LYS A 191 -25.04 -6.78 -1.89
CA LYS A 191 -23.89 -7.66 -2.01
C LYS A 191 -23.20 -7.96 -0.68
N HIS A 192 -23.66 -7.40 0.46
CA HIS A 192 -23.01 -7.52 1.76
C HIS A 192 -21.53 -7.07 1.75
N ILE A 193 -21.20 -6.00 1.02
CA ILE A 193 -19.84 -5.49 0.88
C ILE A 193 -19.41 -4.79 2.16
N ARG A 194 -18.18 -5.07 2.62
CA ARG A 194 -17.52 -4.29 3.67
C ARG A 194 -16.67 -3.19 3.05
N LEU A 195 -16.91 -1.94 3.45
CA LEU A 195 -16.08 -0.79 3.10
C LEU A 195 -15.27 -0.42 4.34
N GLN A 196 -13.96 -0.54 4.26
CA GLN A 196 -13.05 -0.39 5.38
C GLN A 196 -11.96 0.64 5.07
N GLY A 197 -11.85 1.69 5.91
CA GLY A 197 -10.72 2.61 5.88
C GLY A 197 -9.54 2.11 6.70
N THR A 198 -8.33 2.51 6.32
CA THR A 198 -7.12 2.28 7.09
C THR A 198 -6.09 3.39 6.83
N THR A 199 -5.19 3.59 7.78
CA THR A 199 -4.02 4.46 7.65
C THR A 199 -2.89 3.90 8.49
N MET A 200 -1.65 3.96 7.99
CA MET A 200 -0.48 3.50 8.74
C MET A 200 -0.68 2.12 9.40
N GLY A 201 -0.28 1.96 10.65
CA GLY A 201 -0.51 0.80 11.50
C GLY A 201 -0.11 1.08 12.94
N SER A 202 -0.58 0.23 13.86
CA SER A 202 -0.14 0.24 15.25
C SER A 202 1.30 -0.27 15.38
N PRO A 203 1.95 -0.09 16.54
CA PRO A 203 3.26 -0.70 16.82
C PRO A 203 3.27 -2.22 16.61
N GLU A 204 2.17 -2.90 16.93
CA GLU A 204 2.01 -4.34 16.70
C GLU A 204 1.92 -4.67 15.21
N ASP A 205 1.20 -3.85 14.42
CA ASP A 205 1.17 -4.01 12.96
C ASP A 205 2.57 -3.81 12.37
N PHE A 206 3.35 -2.87 12.89
CA PHE A 206 4.71 -2.62 12.43
C PHE A 206 5.64 -3.81 12.72
N ALA A 207 5.61 -4.33 13.95
CA ALA A 207 6.38 -5.50 14.32
C ALA A 207 5.98 -6.74 13.50
N ALA A 208 4.70 -6.99 13.33
CA ALA A 208 4.18 -8.09 12.53
C ALA A 208 4.58 -7.97 11.04
N MET A 209 4.57 -6.75 10.50
CA MET A 209 5.04 -6.46 9.13
C MET A 209 6.51 -6.80 8.96
N LEU A 210 7.39 -6.40 9.91
CA LEU A 210 8.82 -6.72 9.85
C LEU A 210 9.07 -8.24 9.90
N GLU A 211 8.36 -8.95 10.78
CA GLU A 211 8.45 -10.40 10.88
C GLU A 211 7.99 -11.09 9.59
N PHE A 212 6.85 -10.67 9.04
CA PHE A 212 6.32 -11.23 7.80
C PHE A 212 7.26 -10.97 6.63
N ALA A 213 7.74 -9.73 6.47
CA ALA A 213 8.66 -9.36 5.41
C ALA A 213 9.96 -10.17 5.47
N SER A 214 10.52 -10.34 6.67
CA SER A 214 11.73 -11.14 6.88
C SER A 214 11.53 -12.61 6.55
N ARG A 215 10.39 -13.20 6.99
CA ARG A 215 10.03 -14.61 6.77
C ARG A 215 9.84 -14.93 5.29
N HIS A 216 9.16 -14.05 4.56
CA HIS A 216 8.80 -14.26 3.16
C HIS A 216 9.79 -13.63 2.16
N GLY A 217 10.87 -13.00 2.67
CA GLY A 217 11.88 -12.36 1.82
C GLY A 217 11.35 -11.17 1.03
N ILE A 218 10.35 -10.47 1.56
CA ILE A 218 9.76 -9.29 0.93
C ILE A 218 10.80 -8.17 0.92
N LYS A 219 11.01 -7.58 -0.25
CA LYS A 219 11.92 -6.45 -0.45
C LYS A 219 11.20 -5.27 -1.07
N PRO A 220 11.47 -4.05 -0.59
CA PRO A 220 10.96 -2.85 -1.24
C PRO A 220 11.38 -2.79 -2.72
N VAL A 221 10.45 -2.40 -3.56
CA VAL A 221 10.79 -2.04 -4.93
C VAL A 221 11.35 -0.62 -4.92
N ILE A 222 12.62 -0.48 -5.28
CA ILE A 222 13.29 0.83 -5.38
C ILE A 222 13.26 1.27 -6.84
N ASP A 223 12.71 2.45 -7.09
CA ASP A 223 12.69 3.07 -8.42
C ASP A 223 14.00 3.83 -8.65
N GLU A 224 14.35 4.71 -7.70
CA GLU A 224 15.57 5.52 -7.81
C GLU A 224 16.08 5.94 -6.42
N VAL A 225 17.39 6.13 -6.32
CA VAL A 225 18.08 6.64 -5.13
C VAL A 225 18.68 8.00 -5.46
N TYR A 226 18.46 8.99 -4.61
CA TYR A 226 18.99 10.34 -4.74
C TYR A 226 19.87 10.69 -3.54
N PRO A 227 20.97 11.43 -3.73
CA PRO A 227 21.62 12.10 -2.61
C PRO A 227 20.63 13.03 -1.89
N LEU A 228 20.71 13.16 -0.57
CA LEU A 228 19.82 14.05 0.21
C LEU A 228 19.80 15.48 -0.35
N ALA A 229 20.95 15.99 -0.81
CA ALA A 229 21.05 17.30 -1.43
C ALA A 229 20.16 17.49 -2.68
N ARG A 230 19.75 16.40 -3.33
CA ARG A 230 18.82 16.38 -4.47
C ARG A 230 17.39 15.97 -4.09
N GLY A 231 17.05 16.02 -2.82
CA GLY A 231 15.72 15.63 -2.34
C GLY A 231 14.55 16.39 -2.98
N ALA A 232 14.77 17.67 -3.31
CA ALA A 232 13.78 18.47 -4.04
C ALA A 232 13.46 17.90 -5.43
N GLU A 233 14.44 17.35 -6.14
CA GLU A 233 14.24 16.69 -7.44
C GLU A 233 13.44 15.40 -7.30
N ALA A 234 13.73 14.62 -6.26
CA ALA A 234 12.96 13.40 -5.95
C ALA A 234 11.48 13.71 -5.68
N ILE A 235 11.20 14.78 -4.91
CA ILE A 235 9.83 15.23 -4.62
C ILE A 235 9.14 15.72 -5.91
N GLU A 236 9.84 16.47 -6.75
CA GLU A 236 9.27 16.95 -8.02
C GLU A 236 8.94 15.79 -8.97
N ARG A 237 9.81 14.77 -9.03
CA ARG A 237 9.54 13.54 -9.78
C ARG A 237 8.27 12.85 -9.31
N MET A 238 8.03 12.79 -8.00
CA MET A 238 6.81 12.17 -7.45
C MET A 238 5.52 12.83 -7.94
N LYS A 239 5.50 14.14 -8.22
CA LYS A 239 4.30 14.86 -8.68
C LYS A 239 3.76 14.33 -10.01
N SER A 240 4.63 13.92 -10.92
CA SER A 240 4.25 13.33 -12.20
C SER A 240 3.98 11.82 -12.14
N SER A 241 4.23 11.20 -10.98
CA SER A 241 3.99 9.78 -10.69
C SER A 241 4.57 8.79 -11.72
N PRO A 242 5.79 9.00 -12.26
CA PRO A 242 6.39 8.06 -13.21
C PRO A 242 6.93 6.81 -12.53
N GLN A 243 7.26 6.92 -11.22
CA GLN A 243 7.95 5.88 -10.44
C GLN A 243 7.14 4.58 -10.34
N PHE A 244 7.87 3.47 -10.20
CA PHE A 244 7.33 2.19 -9.80
C PHE A 244 8.05 1.69 -8.54
N GLY A 245 7.46 1.95 -7.37
CA GLY A 245 8.04 1.68 -6.07
C GLY A 245 8.41 2.94 -5.31
N LYS A 246 9.54 2.89 -4.61
CA LYS A 246 10.01 3.94 -3.70
C LYS A 246 11.15 4.75 -4.29
N LEU A 247 11.13 6.05 -4.04
CA LEU A 247 12.30 6.92 -4.14
C LEU A 247 12.96 6.99 -2.77
N VAL A 248 14.27 6.87 -2.73
CA VAL A 248 15.05 6.89 -1.48
C VAL A 248 16.05 8.02 -1.51
N LEU A 249 16.22 8.70 -0.40
CA LEU A 249 17.27 9.69 -0.20
C LEU A 249 18.39 9.06 0.61
N GLU A 250 19.60 9.13 0.10
CA GLU A 250 20.81 8.63 0.75
C GLU A 250 21.59 9.81 1.32
N MET A 251 22.04 9.66 2.54
CA MET A 251 22.90 10.62 3.23
C MET A 251 24.34 10.18 3.08
N ASP A 252 25.23 11.15 2.81
CA ASP A 252 26.68 10.96 2.70
C ASP A 252 27.29 10.54 4.05
#